data_122def9fd6a0a00ccb75276746ca1ecb
#
_entry.id   122def9fd6a0a00ccb75276746ca1ecb
#
_cell.length_a   1.000
_cell.length_b   1.000
_cell.length_c   1.000
_cell.angle_alpha   90.00
_cell.angle_beta   90.00
_cell.angle_gamma   90.00
#
_symmetry.space_group_name_H-M   'P 1'
#
loop_
_entity.id
_entity.type
_entity.pdbx_description
1 polymer ?
#
loop_
_entity_poly.entity_id
_entity_poly.type
_entity_poly.pdbx_seq_one_letter_code
_entity_poly.pdbx_strand_id
1 'polypeptide(L)'
;MKKAALLSLAAALMLPLAVLPAHAGDTLTAGAAAPSFTLPSQDNSPISLSEYKGKWVVLYFYPKDFTGGCTLEAHNFQRDLDKYKGANAVVLGVSLDTADSPKGFCTKESLTFKLLADPEHKVVDAYGVPMKTFQSPNGPVTIAMRQTFLIDPSGKIVKTWDVTDIPNHSAAVLAAIADGGK
;
A
#
# COMPACT_ATOMS: atom_id res chain seq x y z
N MET A 1 -9.57 46.51 -55.77
CA MET A 1 -9.41 46.71 -54.31
C MET A 1 -9.63 45.38 -53.63
N LYS A 2 -8.56 44.64 -53.32
CA LYS A 2 -8.62 43.29 -52.74
C LYS A 2 -8.29 43.44 -51.24
N LYS A 3 -9.26 43.08 -50.37
CA LYS A 3 -9.08 43.03 -48.91
C LYS A 3 -8.47 41.68 -48.53
N ALA A 4 -7.27 41.70 -47.99
CA ALA A 4 -6.63 40.54 -47.43
C ALA A 4 -7.09 40.37 -45.96
N ALA A 5 -7.64 39.21 -45.63
CA ALA A 5 -7.99 38.82 -44.27
C ALA A 5 -6.80 38.10 -43.63
N LEU A 6 -6.27 38.67 -42.55
CA LEU A 6 -5.27 38.04 -41.72
C LEU A 6 -5.97 37.06 -40.75
N LEU A 7 -5.72 35.76 -40.93
CA LEU A 7 -6.06 34.73 -39.92
C LEU A 7 -4.92 34.72 -38.86
N SER A 8 -5.26 35.14 -37.65
CA SER A 8 -4.38 34.94 -36.48
C SER A 8 -4.51 33.53 -35.94
N LEU A 9 -3.47 32.73 -36.07
CA LEU A 9 -3.37 31.37 -35.51
C LEU A 9 -2.88 31.48 -34.07
N ALA A 10 -3.78 31.36 -33.10
CA ALA A 10 -3.42 31.27 -31.68
C ALA A 10 -2.91 29.86 -31.36
N ALA A 11 -1.60 29.69 -31.24
CA ALA A 11 -0.99 28.45 -30.76
C ALA A 11 -1.15 28.39 -29.24
N ALA A 12 -2.02 27.49 -28.76
CA ALA A 12 -2.13 27.17 -27.34
C ALA A 12 -0.90 26.38 -26.89
N LEU A 13 -0.04 27.03 -26.13
CA LEU A 13 1.14 26.41 -25.52
C LEU A 13 0.68 25.53 -24.35
N MET A 14 0.53 24.20 -24.58
CA MET A 14 0.34 23.24 -23.50
C MET A 14 1.68 23.04 -22.78
N LEU A 15 1.83 23.64 -21.60
CA LEU A 15 2.92 23.29 -20.68
C LEU A 15 2.69 21.88 -20.14
N PRO A 16 3.69 20.98 -20.20
CA PRO A 16 3.61 19.71 -19.52
C PRO A 16 3.61 19.95 -18.01
N LEU A 17 2.59 19.39 -17.33
CA LEU A 17 2.53 19.35 -15.87
C LEU A 17 3.69 18.47 -15.39
N ALA A 18 4.76 19.08 -14.88
CA ALA A 18 5.87 18.36 -14.30
C ALA A 18 5.37 17.65 -13.03
N VAL A 19 5.27 16.34 -13.09
CA VAL A 19 5.08 15.50 -11.89
C VAL A 19 6.42 15.56 -11.15
N LEU A 20 6.45 16.30 -10.05
CA LEU A 20 7.61 16.31 -9.15
C LEU A 20 7.72 14.93 -8.53
N PRO A 21 8.93 14.31 -8.52
CA PRO A 21 9.14 13.06 -7.80
C PRO A 21 8.92 13.32 -6.29
N ALA A 22 8.11 12.46 -5.65
CA ALA A 22 7.99 12.45 -4.19
C ALA A 22 9.38 12.25 -3.58
N HIS A 23 9.76 13.08 -2.63
CA HIS A 23 11.01 12.92 -1.88
C HIS A 23 10.94 11.64 -1.06
N ALA A 24 11.94 10.77 -1.20
CA ALA A 24 12.11 9.63 -0.30
C ALA A 24 12.34 10.17 1.12
N GLY A 25 11.41 9.88 2.04
CA GLY A 25 11.56 10.25 3.45
C GLY A 25 10.31 10.64 4.22
N ASP A 26 9.31 11.22 3.56
CA ASP A 26 8.06 11.59 4.24
C ASP A 26 6.96 10.58 3.93
N THR A 27 6.25 10.11 4.96
CA THR A 27 5.07 9.26 4.79
C THR A 27 4.05 9.92 3.89
N LEU A 28 3.59 9.20 2.87
CA LEU A 28 2.59 9.70 1.94
C LEU A 28 1.27 9.96 2.65
N THR A 29 0.63 11.06 2.28
CA THR A 29 -0.64 11.51 2.88
C THR A 29 -1.80 11.38 1.90
N ALA A 30 -3.02 11.57 2.40
CA ALA A 30 -4.23 11.61 1.59
C ALA A 30 -4.12 12.61 0.45
N GLY A 31 -4.57 12.23 -0.75
CA GLY A 31 -4.49 12.98 -2.00
C GLY A 31 -3.31 12.61 -2.89
N ALA A 32 -2.25 11.98 -2.36
CA ALA A 32 -1.11 11.53 -3.14
C ALA A 32 -1.48 10.35 -4.04
N ALA A 33 -0.87 10.27 -5.23
CA ALA A 33 -0.93 9.05 -6.04
C ALA A 33 -0.16 7.93 -5.33
N ALA A 34 -0.75 6.73 -5.25
CA ALA A 34 -0.08 5.58 -4.68
C ALA A 34 1.09 5.16 -5.60
N PRO A 35 2.34 5.06 -5.08
CA PRO A 35 3.47 4.57 -5.85
C PRO A 35 3.21 3.17 -6.39
N SER A 36 3.53 2.98 -7.66
CA SER A 36 3.43 1.66 -8.30
C SER A 36 4.48 0.71 -7.73
N PHE A 37 4.12 -0.55 -7.60
CA PHE A 37 5.06 -1.60 -7.20
C PHE A 37 4.74 -2.92 -7.88
N THR A 38 5.71 -3.82 -7.88
CA THR A 38 5.56 -5.25 -8.12
C THR A 38 6.44 -5.99 -7.14
N LEU A 39 5.83 -6.81 -6.28
CA LEU A 39 6.51 -7.59 -5.25
C LEU A 39 6.13 -9.08 -5.36
N PRO A 40 7.02 -10.00 -4.98
CA PRO A 40 6.67 -11.41 -4.84
C PRO A 40 5.73 -11.62 -3.66
N SER A 41 4.72 -12.46 -3.86
CA SER A 41 3.81 -12.87 -2.80
C SER A 41 4.26 -14.19 -2.14
N GLN A 42 3.52 -14.65 -1.11
CA GLN A 42 3.79 -15.90 -0.38
C GLN A 42 3.85 -17.16 -1.27
N ASP A 43 3.31 -17.12 -2.46
CA ASP A 43 3.36 -18.22 -3.45
C ASP A 43 4.34 -17.93 -4.60
N ASN A 44 5.23 -16.96 -4.42
CA ASN A 44 6.19 -16.45 -5.40
C ASN A 44 5.56 -15.88 -6.68
N SER A 45 4.26 -15.67 -6.74
CA SER A 45 3.65 -14.94 -7.85
C SER A 45 3.95 -13.44 -7.72
N PRO A 46 4.31 -12.74 -8.79
CA PRO A 46 4.46 -11.29 -8.77
C PRO A 46 3.08 -10.65 -8.63
N ILE A 47 2.94 -9.71 -7.70
CA ILE A 47 1.74 -8.92 -7.47
C ILE A 47 2.05 -7.47 -7.74
N SER A 48 1.31 -6.86 -8.67
CA SER A 48 1.44 -5.44 -9.01
C SER A 48 0.22 -4.66 -8.50
N LEU A 49 0.44 -3.46 -7.99
CA LEU A 49 -0.67 -2.57 -7.58
C LEU A 49 -1.66 -2.32 -8.73
N SER A 50 -1.17 -2.25 -9.97
CA SER A 50 -1.98 -2.02 -11.17
C SER A 50 -3.03 -3.09 -11.45
N GLU A 51 -2.87 -4.31 -10.93
CA GLU A 51 -3.84 -5.42 -11.07
C GLU A 51 -5.15 -5.13 -10.31
N TYR A 52 -5.11 -4.23 -9.35
CA TYR A 52 -6.24 -3.86 -8.51
C TYR A 52 -6.90 -2.54 -8.90
N LYS A 53 -6.61 -2.03 -10.11
CA LYS A 53 -7.27 -0.83 -10.63
C LYS A 53 -8.80 -1.02 -10.65
N GLY A 54 -9.53 -0.03 -10.16
CA GLY A 54 -10.99 -0.12 -10.01
C GLY A 54 -11.47 -0.77 -8.71
N LYS A 55 -10.54 -1.14 -7.81
CA LYS A 55 -10.84 -1.68 -6.47
C LYS A 55 -10.24 -0.80 -5.40
N TRP A 56 -10.79 -0.85 -4.21
CA TRP A 56 -10.13 -0.39 -3.01
C TRP A 56 -8.95 -1.30 -2.69
N VAL A 57 -7.81 -0.72 -2.31
CA VAL A 57 -6.65 -1.48 -1.85
C VAL A 57 -6.30 -1.06 -0.44
N VAL A 58 -6.32 -2.01 0.49
CA VAL A 58 -5.79 -1.87 1.83
C VAL A 58 -4.36 -2.38 1.79
N LEU A 59 -3.40 -1.48 1.72
CA LEU A 59 -1.98 -1.81 1.74
C LEU A 59 -1.45 -1.57 3.14
N TYR A 60 -1.20 -2.66 3.90
CA TYR A 60 -0.68 -2.54 5.25
C TYR A 60 0.74 -3.05 5.36
N PHE A 61 1.60 -2.25 5.97
CA PHE A 61 2.97 -2.60 6.32
C PHE A 61 3.02 -3.10 7.75
N TYR A 62 3.73 -4.19 7.98
CA TYR A 62 3.84 -4.80 9.29
C TYR A 62 5.27 -5.22 9.59
N PRO A 63 5.68 -5.21 10.89
CA PRO A 63 7.07 -5.42 11.28
C PRO A 63 7.67 -6.75 10.85
N LYS A 64 6.99 -7.88 11.15
CA LYS A 64 7.62 -9.19 10.96
C LYS A 64 6.62 -10.32 11.08
N ASP A 65 6.75 -11.32 10.21
CA ASP A 65 6.02 -12.59 10.30
C ASP A 65 6.23 -13.29 11.66
N PHE A 66 5.25 -14.07 12.06
CA PHE A 66 5.25 -14.89 13.29
C PHE A 66 5.37 -14.11 14.60
N THR A 67 5.19 -12.79 14.62
CA THR A 67 5.12 -12.01 15.85
C THR A 67 3.67 -11.82 16.31
N GLY A 68 3.44 -11.77 17.64
CA GLY A 68 2.09 -11.78 18.20
C GLY A 68 1.19 -10.65 17.67
N GLY A 69 1.71 -9.42 17.58
CA GLY A 69 0.94 -8.29 17.05
C GLY A 69 0.63 -8.42 15.55
N CYS A 70 1.59 -8.91 14.74
CA CYS A 70 1.36 -9.10 13.30
C CYS A 70 0.40 -10.26 13.03
N THR A 71 0.48 -11.34 13.81
CA THR A 71 -0.47 -12.45 13.75
C THR A 71 -1.89 -11.99 14.08
N LEU A 72 -2.06 -11.20 15.15
CA LEU A 72 -3.36 -10.64 15.52
C LEU A 72 -3.94 -9.75 14.42
N GLU A 73 -3.12 -8.87 13.83
CA GLU A 73 -3.55 -8.00 12.74
C GLU A 73 -3.97 -8.81 11.50
N ALA A 74 -3.15 -9.77 11.10
CA ALA A 74 -3.45 -10.64 9.97
C ALA A 74 -4.75 -11.45 10.18
N HIS A 75 -4.99 -11.99 11.39
CA HIS A 75 -6.23 -12.67 11.75
C HIS A 75 -7.44 -11.73 11.72
N ASN A 76 -7.30 -10.47 12.14
CA ASN A 76 -8.40 -9.49 12.05
C ASN A 76 -8.77 -9.19 10.59
N PHE A 77 -7.79 -9.03 9.69
CA PHE A 77 -8.05 -8.88 8.26
C PHE A 77 -8.65 -10.16 7.66
N GLN A 78 -8.14 -11.34 8.05
CA GLN A 78 -8.66 -12.63 7.58
C GLN A 78 -10.11 -12.85 8.02
N ARG A 79 -10.46 -12.56 9.28
CA ARG A 79 -11.83 -12.63 9.81
C ARG A 79 -12.80 -11.77 9.00
N ASP A 80 -12.36 -10.58 8.61
CA ASP A 80 -13.21 -9.61 7.92
C ASP A 80 -13.10 -9.66 6.40
N LEU A 81 -12.35 -10.64 5.84
CA LEU A 81 -11.99 -10.69 4.41
C LEU A 81 -13.21 -10.69 3.47
N ASP A 82 -14.30 -11.37 3.86
CA ASP A 82 -15.52 -11.39 3.02
C ASP A 82 -16.23 -10.03 3.02
N LYS A 83 -16.13 -9.24 4.10
CA LYS A 83 -16.61 -7.87 4.12
C LYS A 83 -15.81 -6.98 3.17
N TYR A 84 -14.47 -7.15 3.13
CA TYR A 84 -13.60 -6.46 2.17
C TYR A 84 -13.98 -6.82 0.72
N LYS A 85 -14.14 -8.10 0.42
CA LYS A 85 -14.60 -8.56 -0.90
C LYS A 85 -15.96 -7.95 -1.29
N GLY A 86 -16.91 -7.94 -0.35
CA GLY A 86 -18.24 -7.33 -0.54
C GLY A 86 -18.18 -5.82 -0.81
N ALA A 87 -17.17 -5.14 -0.28
CA ALA A 87 -16.90 -3.72 -0.52
C ALA A 87 -16.02 -3.46 -1.76
N ASN A 88 -15.80 -4.45 -2.63
CA ASN A 88 -14.88 -4.40 -3.76
C ASN A 88 -13.46 -3.97 -3.34
N ALA A 89 -12.98 -4.48 -2.21
CA ALA A 89 -11.69 -4.17 -1.66
C ALA A 89 -10.78 -5.41 -1.58
N VAL A 90 -9.48 -5.19 -1.65
CA VAL A 90 -8.44 -6.20 -1.46
C VAL A 90 -7.53 -5.79 -0.31
N VAL A 91 -7.00 -6.78 0.41
CA VAL A 91 -6.02 -6.58 1.49
C VAL A 91 -4.69 -7.13 1.01
N LEU A 92 -3.64 -6.32 1.11
CA LEU A 92 -2.26 -6.67 0.79
C LEU A 92 -1.38 -6.32 1.99
N GLY A 93 -0.67 -7.29 2.53
CA GLY A 93 0.32 -7.05 3.59
C GLY A 93 1.72 -7.01 3.02
N VAL A 94 2.58 -6.16 3.56
CA VAL A 94 3.99 -6.02 3.14
C VAL A 94 4.90 -6.06 4.36
N SER A 95 5.95 -6.88 4.32
CA SER A 95 7.01 -6.88 5.32
C SER A 95 8.40 -6.90 4.66
N LEU A 96 9.44 -6.67 5.45
CA LEU A 96 10.83 -6.80 5.01
C LEU A 96 11.34 -8.26 5.08
N ASP A 97 10.46 -9.19 5.40
CA ASP A 97 10.81 -10.61 5.40
C ASP A 97 11.08 -11.10 3.97
N THR A 98 11.90 -12.15 3.84
CA THR A 98 12.13 -12.81 2.53
C THR A 98 10.90 -13.60 2.11
N ALA A 99 10.74 -13.87 0.81
CA ALA A 99 9.54 -14.50 0.25
C ALA A 99 9.16 -15.87 0.85
N ASP A 100 10.10 -16.59 1.43
CA ASP A 100 9.82 -17.87 2.11
C ASP A 100 9.10 -17.69 3.45
N SER A 101 9.31 -16.56 4.13
CA SER A 101 8.70 -16.29 5.43
C SER A 101 7.17 -16.10 5.34
N PRO A 102 6.63 -15.22 4.47
CA PRO A 102 5.19 -15.08 4.28
C PRO A 102 4.50 -16.40 3.87
N LYS A 103 5.18 -17.27 3.11
CA LYS A 103 4.63 -18.57 2.75
C LYS A 103 4.37 -19.44 3.99
N GLY A 104 5.38 -19.57 4.85
CA GLY A 104 5.24 -20.30 6.11
C GLY A 104 4.21 -19.68 7.04
N PHE A 105 4.18 -18.35 7.12
CA PHE A 105 3.25 -17.58 7.94
C PHE A 105 1.80 -17.78 7.48
N CYS A 106 1.51 -17.61 6.19
CA CYS A 106 0.17 -17.83 5.62
C CYS A 106 -0.30 -19.27 5.86
N THR A 107 0.58 -20.26 5.66
CA THR A 107 0.24 -21.69 5.88
C THR A 107 -0.11 -21.93 7.34
N LYS A 108 0.74 -21.48 8.28
CA LYS A 108 0.54 -21.70 9.71
C LYS A 108 -0.73 -21.00 10.23
N GLU A 109 -0.96 -19.77 9.80
CA GLU A 109 -2.05 -18.93 10.30
C GLU A 109 -3.32 -19.00 9.43
N SER A 110 -3.34 -19.88 8.40
CA SER A 110 -4.47 -20.08 7.48
C SER A 110 -4.93 -18.77 6.81
N LEU A 111 -3.98 -17.91 6.40
CA LEU A 111 -4.25 -16.66 5.72
C LEU A 111 -4.47 -16.90 4.23
N THR A 112 -5.52 -16.30 3.65
CA THR A 112 -5.90 -16.49 2.24
C THR A 112 -5.78 -15.25 1.39
N PHE A 113 -5.49 -14.10 1.98
CA PHE A 113 -5.12 -12.88 1.25
C PHE A 113 -3.61 -12.83 0.97
N LYS A 114 -3.15 -11.86 0.19
CA LYS A 114 -1.75 -11.79 -0.23
C LYS A 114 -0.86 -11.09 0.79
N LEU A 115 0.24 -11.76 1.16
CA LEU A 115 1.37 -11.18 1.86
C LEU A 115 2.55 -11.07 0.90
N LEU A 116 3.19 -9.90 0.86
CA LEU A 116 4.21 -9.52 -0.10
C LEU A 116 5.54 -9.31 0.62
N ALA A 117 6.61 -9.75 -0.01
CA ALA A 117 7.97 -9.63 0.51
C ALA A 117 8.68 -8.43 -0.14
N ASP A 118 9.20 -7.51 0.68
CA ASP A 118 9.99 -6.33 0.27
C ASP A 118 11.36 -6.30 1.00
N PRO A 119 12.20 -7.35 0.88
CA PRO A 119 13.46 -7.42 1.63
C PRO A 119 14.46 -6.33 1.25
N GLU A 120 14.31 -5.69 0.10
CA GLU A 120 15.13 -4.56 -0.34
C GLU A 120 14.52 -3.21 0.05
N HIS A 121 13.42 -3.20 0.83
CA HIS A 121 12.65 -2.06 1.33
C HIS A 121 12.26 -0.99 0.29
N LYS A 122 12.22 -1.35 -1.00
CA LYS A 122 11.92 -0.43 -2.09
C LYS A 122 10.52 0.17 -2.00
N VAL A 123 9.53 -0.64 -1.64
CA VAL A 123 8.14 -0.20 -1.51
C VAL A 123 7.93 0.51 -0.18
N VAL A 124 8.56 0.03 0.89
CA VAL A 124 8.59 0.71 2.20
C VAL A 124 9.12 2.13 2.04
N ASP A 125 10.25 2.32 1.33
CA ASP A 125 10.84 3.63 1.07
C ASP A 125 9.94 4.50 0.18
N ALA A 126 9.36 3.91 -0.89
CA ALA A 126 8.50 4.64 -1.83
C ALA A 126 7.22 5.18 -1.16
N TYR A 127 6.71 4.48 -0.14
CA TYR A 127 5.56 4.93 0.66
C TYR A 127 5.94 5.77 1.87
N GLY A 128 7.24 5.97 2.12
CA GLY A 128 7.76 6.72 3.27
C GLY A 128 7.42 6.07 4.61
N VAL A 129 7.30 4.74 4.63
CA VAL A 129 7.02 3.99 5.87
C VAL A 129 8.25 4.02 6.76
N PRO A 130 8.14 4.49 8.01
CA PRO A 130 9.28 4.50 8.92
C PRO A 130 9.82 3.09 9.18
N MET A 131 11.14 2.97 9.30
CA MET A 131 11.81 1.74 9.66
C MET A 131 12.52 1.87 11.00
N LYS A 132 12.71 0.74 11.68
CA LYS A 132 13.48 0.66 12.93
C LYS A 132 14.44 -0.50 12.87
N THR A 133 15.71 -0.22 13.24
CA THR A 133 16.75 -1.24 13.39
C THR A 133 17.03 -1.47 14.87
N PHE A 134 17.14 -2.72 15.29
CA PHE A 134 17.52 -3.12 16.63
C PHE A 134 18.50 -4.28 16.57
N GLN A 135 19.31 -4.43 17.62
CA GLN A 135 20.26 -5.53 17.75
C GLN A 135 19.54 -6.80 18.19
N SER A 136 19.80 -7.91 17.52
CA SER A 136 19.37 -9.25 17.92
C SER A 136 20.59 -10.14 18.16
N PRO A 137 20.43 -11.31 18.80
CA PRO A 137 21.54 -12.26 18.97
C PRO A 137 22.17 -12.71 17.64
N ASN A 138 21.43 -12.63 16.54
CA ASN A 138 21.87 -13.02 15.19
C ASN A 138 22.29 -11.82 14.32
N GLY A 139 22.50 -10.65 14.91
CA GLY A 139 22.88 -9.41 14.21
C GLY A 139 21.73 -8.38 14.15
N PRO A 140 21.96 -7.24 13.49
CA PRO A 140 20.96 -6.19 13.37
C PRO A 140 19.76 -6.66 12.53
N VAL A 141 18.56 -6.31 13.00
CA VAL A 141 17.30 -6.59 12.30
C VAL A 141 16.59 -5.27 12.05
N THR A 142 16.28 -5.00 10.79
CA THR A 142 15.46 -3.85 10.39
C THR A 142 14.04 -4.30 10.09
N ILE A 143 13.07 -3.56 10.57
CA ILE A 143 11.65 -3.81 10.36
C ILE A 143 10.95 -2.54 9.86
N ALA A 144 9.91 -2.69 9.07
CA ALA A 144 8.98 -1.62 8.77
C ALA A 144 8.10 -1.34 10.00
N MET A 145 7.78 -0.09 10.25
CA MET A 145 6.78 0.25 11.26
C MET A 145 5.38 -0.09 10.73
N ARG A 146 4.44 -0.28 11.68
CA ARG A 146 3.07 -0.66 11.33
C ARG A 146 2.32 0.54 10.79
N GLN A 147 2.00 0.52 9.49
CA GLN A 147 1.31 1.59 8.80
C GLN A 147 0.38 1.04 7.73
N THR A 148 -0.78 1.65 7.56
CA THR A 148 -1.75 1.24 6.54
C THR A 148 -2.11 2.42 5.65
N PHE A 149 -2.21 2.15 4.35
CA PHE A 149 -2.68 3.07 3.33
C PHE A 149 -3.97 2.52 2.73
N LEU A 150 -5.02 3.33 2.70
CA LEU A 150 -6.22 3.04 1.94
C LEU A 150 -6.11 3.75 0.60
N ILE A 151 -6.11 2.96 -0.47
CA ILE A 151 -5.99 3.43 -1.84
C ILE A 151 -7.35 3.27 -2.51
N ASP A 152 -7.85 4.32 -3.13
CA ASP A 152 -9.12 4.33 -3.83
C ASP A 152 -9.06 3.62 -5.21
N PRO A 153 -10.21 3.34 -5.85
CA PRO A 153 -10.25 2.71 -7.16
C PRO A 153 -9.54 3.48 -8.28
N SER A 154 -9.22 4.76 -8.08
CA SER A 154 -8.46 5.58 -9.04
C SER A 154 -6.94 5.49 -8.82
N GLY A 155 -6.48 4.83 -7.74
CA GLY A 155 -5.07 4.70 -7.37
C GLY A 155 -4.54 5.86 -6.52
N LYS A 156 -5.40 6.60 -5.83
CA LYS A 156 -5.01 7.65 -4.88
C LYS A 156 -5.10 7.16 -3.46
N ILE A 157 -4.14 7.53 -2.63
CA ILE A 157 -4.22 7.35 -1.18
C ILE A 157 -5.29 8.30 -0.65
N VAL A 158 -6.28 7.77 0.05
CA VAL A 158 -7.36 8.58 0.65
C VAL A 158 -7.25 8.67 2.16
N LYS A 159 -6.61 7.69 2.78
CA LYS A 159 -6.41 7.68 4.23
C LYS A 159 -5.16 6.87 4.61
N THR A 160 -4.53 7.27 5.72
CA THR A 160 -3.38 6.57 6.29
C THR A 160 -3.58 6.38 7.78
N TRP A 161 -2.96 5.34 8.34
CA TRP A 161 -2.97 5.06 9.78
C TRP A 161 -1.58 4.63 10.25
N ASP A 162 -1.10 5.29 11.31
CA ASP A 162 -0.08 4.72 12.17
C ASP A 162 -0.80 3.78 13.14
N VAL A 163 -0.66 2.47 12.94
CA VAL A 163 -1.53 1.49 13.60
C VAL A 163 -1.05 1.21 15.01
N THR A 164 -1.76 1.72 15.99
CA THR A 164 -1.54 1.47 17.43
C THR A 164 -2.64 0.62 18.05
N ASP A 165 -3.86 0.67 17.51
CA ASP A 165 -5.02 -0.13 17.95
C ASP A 165 -5.26 -1.31 16.99
N ILE A 166 -4.41 -2.33 17.09
CA ILE A 166 -4.48 -3.53 16.24
C ILE A 166 -5.85 -4.25 16.32
N PRO A 167 -6.47 -4.44 17.51
CA PRO A 167 -7.76 -5.12 17.61
C PRO A 167 -8.88 -4.53 16.77
N ASN A 168 -8.95 -3.20 16.66
CA ASN A 168 -10.03 -2.49 15.98
C ASN A 168 -9.65 -2.00 14.58
N HIS A 169 -8.39 -2.19 14.16
CA HIS A 169 -7.88 -1.60 12.93
C HIS A 169 -8.63 -2.05 11.68
N SER A 170 -8.87 -3.36 11.50
CA SER A 170 -9.62 -3.88 10.35
C SER A 170 -11.01 -3.26 10.23
N ALA A 171 -11.72 -3.11 11.37
CA ALA A 171 -13.05 -2.48 11.38
C ALA A 171 -12.98 -0.98 11.02
N ALA A 172 -11.96 -0.27 11.50
CA ALA A 172 -11.75 1.14 11.17
C ALA A 172 -11.47 1.36 9.67
N VAL A 173 -10.72 0.46 9.05
CA VAL A 173 -10.47 0.51 7.59
C VAL A 173 -11.76 0.23 6.81
N LEU A 174 -12.55 -0.77 7.20
CA LEU A 174 -13.86 -1.04 6.57
C LEU A 174 -14.82 0.14 6.68
N ALA A 175 -14.87 0.79 7.84
CA ALA A 175 -15.67 2.01 8.02
C ALA A 175 -15.23 3.12 7.06
N ALA A 176 -13.92 3.34 6.91
CA ALA A 176 -13.40 4.34 5.97
C ALA A 176 -13.76 4.00 4.50
N ILE A 177 -13.74 2.73 4.10
CA ILE A 177 -14.20 2.32 2.76
C ILE A 177 -15.68 2.63 2.58
N ALA A 178 -16.53 2.33 3.56
CA ALA A 178 -17.97 2.61 3.52
C ALA A 178 -18.27 4.10 3.41
N ASP A 179 -17.46 4.94 4.02
CA ASP A 179 -17.55 6.41 3.96
C ASP A 179 -16.91 7.02 2.70
N GLY A 180 -16.48 6.19 1.74
CA GLY A 180 -15.83 6.63 0.51
C GLY A 180 -14.43 7.21 0.73
N GLY A 181 -13.74 6.79 1.79
CA GLY A 181 -12.39 7.23 2.13
C GLY A 181 -12.31 8.53 2.95
N LYS A 182 -13.42 8.97 3.53
CA LYS A 182 -13.50 10.19 4.37
C LYS A 182 -12.99 9.97 5.79
#